data_60712d959fdf714010b5bfc823a8f3be
#
_entry.id   60712d959fdf714010b5bfc823a8f3be
#
_cell.length_a   1.000
_cell.length_b   1.000
_cell.length_c   1.000
_cell.angle_alpha   90.00
_cell.angle_beta   90.00
_cell.angle_gamma   90.00
#
_symmetry.space_group_name_H-M   'P 1'
#
loop_
_entity.id
_entity.type
_entity.pdbx_description
1 polymer ?
#
loop_
_entity_poly.entity_id
_entity_poly.type
_entity_poly.pdbx_seq_one_letter_code
_entity_poly.pdbx_strand_id
1 'polypeptide(L)'
;RRQAEAFGAEFLLAEVTSLDVAGDIKQVKTSRGAFETLSVLLATGAHPREVGFAGEHEFRGHGVAYCATCDGEFFAGREVFVVGGGFSAAEESVFLTKYASHVTVLVRGDDFKCAAATAEGVKSNPHIDVRYHSQVEAVEGDDTVRTIRWRDTETGEEHRFHADEGIGVFVFVGYAPATELVSDFAKIDEQGYVITDAHRQTATPGLFAAGDVCVKPLRQVATAVGEAATTATEMERYIKLAQDRAGRAGEQRATRVQAASTDPVKADTVSDAARKMREAPAGELFDADTRAQLDAVFSRMATSVQLQLHLDDGEKSQELRAYAQGMAALSDKVSVSMADASGEPEEELPYVCLLYTSDAADEL
;
A
#
# COMPACT_ATOMS: atom_id res chain seq x y z
N ARG A 1 -9.67 -5.70 8.43
CA ARG A 1 -9.78 -6.05 9.84
C ARG A 1 -11.11 -6.74 10.13
N ARG A 2 -12.28 -6.09 9.88
CA ARG A 2 -13.63 -6.65 10.16
C ARG A 2 -13.83 -8.05 9.54
N GLN A 3 -13.37 -8.27 8.31
CA GLN A 3 -13.45 -9.58 7.64
C GLN A 3 -12.67 -10.64 8.41
N ALA A 4 -11.44 -10.37 8.82
CA ALA A 4 -10.61 -11.31 9.59
C ALA A 4 -11.23 -11.60 10.97
N GLU A 5 -11.78 -10.59 11.65
CA GLU A 5 -12.51 -10.76 12.92
C GLU A 5 -13.75 -11.65 12.75
N ALA A 6 -14.46 -11.53 11.63
CA ALA A 6 -15.61 -12.40 11.31
C ALA A 6 -15.21 -13.88 11.16
N PHE A 7 -13.97 -14.16 10.77
CA PHE A 7 -13.39 -15.52 10.73
C PHE A 7 -12.69 -15.91 12.03
N GLY A 8 -12.86 -15.17 13.12
CA GLY A 8 -12.32 -15.49 14.44
C GLY A 8 -10.89 -15.04 14.69
N ALA A 9 -10.30 -14.17 13.86
CA ALA A 9 -9.01 -13.58 14.14
C ALA A 9 -9.12 -12.59 15.31
N GLU A 10 -8.17 -12.72 16.26
CA GLU A 10 -8.04 -11.78 17.37
C GLU A 10 -7.00 -10.72 17.05
N PHE A 11 -7.32 -9.46 17.34
CA PHE A 11 -6.41 -8.33 17.15
C PHE A 11 -6.01 -7.76 18.51
N LEU A 12 -4.72 -7.82 18.80
CA LEU A 12 -4.14 -7.21 19.99
C LEU A 12 -3.26 -6.04 19.56
N LEU A 13 -3.64 -4.83 19.97
CA LEU A 13 -2.77 -3.67 19.80
C LEU A 13 -1.71 -3.69 20.91
N ALA A 14 -0.53 -4.18 20.58
CA ALA A 14 0.61 -4.30 21.49
C ALA A 14 1.91 -4.27 20.68
N GLU A 15 2.96 -3.78 21.29
CA GLU A 15 4.32 -3.85 20.79
C GLU A 15 4.88 -5.25 21.08
N VAL A 16 5.43 -5.92 20.06
CA VAL A 16 6.21 -7.15 20.23
C VAL A 16 7.63 -6.77 20.61
N THR A 17 8.05 -7.20 21.81
CA THR A 17 9.34 -6.82 22.38
C THR A 17 10.42 -7.88 22.18
N SER A 18 10.06 -9.14 22.10
CA SER A 18 10.98 -10.24 21.77
C SER A 18 10.27 -11.48 21.29
N LEU A 19 11.00 -12.32 20.57
CA LEU A 19 10.59 -13.63 20.12
C LEU A 19 11.55 -14.70 20.68
N ASP A 20 11.02 -15.86 21.06
CA ASP A 20 11.77 -17.10 21.18
C ASP A 20 11.12 -18.12 20.26
N VAL A 21 11.83 -18.48 19.21
CA VAL A 21 11.36 -19.38 18.15
C VAL A 21 12.08 -20.72 18.14
N ALA A 22 12.90 -21.00 19.15
CA ALA A 22 13.51 -22.30 19.35
C ALA A 22 12.44 -23.34 19.77
N GLY A 23 12.64 -24.60 19.38
CA GLY A 23 11.73 -25.69 19.75
C GLY A 23 10.37 -25.65 19.03
N ASP A 24 9.46 -26.54 19.43
CA ASP A 24 8.13 -26.68 18.80
C ASP A 24 7.14 -25.60 19.25
N ILE A 25 7.24 -25.12 20.49
CA ILE A 25 6.41 -24.03 21.01
C ILE A 25 7.22 -22.74 20.95
N LYS A 26 6.69 -21.76 20.22
CA LYS A 26 7.26 -20.42 20.07
C LYS A 26 6.68 -19.50 21.13
N GLN A 27 7.47 -18.55 21.62
CA GLN A 27 7.02 -17.53 22.55
C GLN A 27 7.11 -16.14 21.91
N VAL A 28 6.02 -15.38 22.02
CA VAL A 28 5.91 -13.99 21.55
C VAL A 28 5.68 -13.13 22.79
N LYS A 29 6.68 -12.32 23.16
CA LYS A 29 6.54 -11.36 24.27
C LYS A 29 6.09 -10.02 23.72
N THR A 30 5.13 -9.43 24.40
CA THR A 30 4.55 -8.15 24.01
C THR A 30 4.44 -7.22 25.23
N SER A 31 4.18 -5.94 24.98
CA SER A 31 3.86 -4.95 26.02
C SER A 31 2.59 -5.31 26.83
N ARG A 32 1.82 -6.31 26.40
CA ARG A 32 0.57 -6.74 27.05
C ARG A 32 0.58 -8.22 27.49
N GLY A 33 1.74 -8.83 27.60
CA GLY A 33 1.90 -10.22 28.04
C GLY A 33 2.65 -11.09 27.03
N ALA A 34 2.81 -12.36 27.39
CA ALA A 34 3.47 -13.36 26.56
C ALA A 34 2.43 -14.32 25.98
N PHE A 35 2.68 -14.79 24.77
CA PHE A 35 1.84 -15.74 24.03
C PHE A 35 2.68 -16.92 23.60
N GLU A 36 2.09 -18.11 23.70
CA GLU A 36 2.66 -19.35 23.17
C GLU A 36 1.93 -19.75 21.90
N THR A 37 2.69 -20.17 20.90
CA THR A 37 2.16 -20.59 19.60
C THR A 37 3.04 -21.65 18.95
N LEU A 38 2.47 -22.42 18.02
CA LEU A 38 3.22 -23.40 17.23
C LEU A 38 3.95 -22.77 16.04
N SER A 39 3.51 -21.60 15.57
CA SER A 39 4.14 -20.91 14.47
C SER A 39 3.96 -19.39 14.59
N VAL A 40 4.88 -18.66 13.98
CA VAL A 40 4.88 -17.17 13.92
C VAL A 40 4.99 -16.75 12.48
N LEU A 41 4.19 -15.77 12.07
CA LEU A 41 4.32 -15.05 10.81
C LEU A 41 4.83 -13.64 11.07
N LEU A 42 5.99 -13.32 10.52
CA LEU A 42 6.53 -11.96 10.48
C LEU A 42 5.94 -11.22 9.26
N ALA A 43 5.20 -10.15 9.50
CA ALA A 43 4.60 -9.29 8.49
C ALA A 43 4.84 -7.80 8.83
N THR A 44 6.03 -7.48 9.32
CA THR A 44 6.43 -6.16 9.82
C THR A 44 6.70 -5.14 8.73
N GLY A 45 6.83 -5.60 7.48
CA GLY A 45 7.01 -4.75 6.31
C GLY A 45 8.40 -4.12 6.19
N ALA A 46 8.47 -3.07 5.40
CA ALA A 46 9.64 -2.22 5.21
C ALA A 46 9.17 -0.77 5.05
N HIS A 47 10.00 0.17 5.45
CA HIS A 47 9.72 1.60 5.31
C HIS A 47 10.80 2.26 4.46
N PRO A 48 10.44 3.30 3.69
CA PRO A 48 11.42 4.06 2.94
C PRO A 48 12.42 4.70 3.92
N ARG A 49 13.68 4.72 3.52
CA ARG A 49 14.70 5.49 4.23
C ARG A 49 14.47 6.97 3.96
N GLU A 50 14.58 7.77 5.01
CA GLU A 50 14.55 9.22 4.91
C GLU A 50 15.95 9.77 4.69
N VAL A 51 16.04 10.89 3.98
CA VAL A 51 17.29 11.63 3.78
C VAL A 51 17.55 12.58 4.94
N GLY A 52 16.48 13.12 5.54
CA GLY A 52 16.50 14.01 6.68
C GLY A 52 16.64 15.49 6.32
N PHE A 53 16.25 15.90 5.11
CA PHE A 53 16.22 17.31 4.73
C PHE A 53 15.02 18.04 5.37
N ALA A 54 15.13 19.35 5.53
CA ALA A 54 14.05 20.13 6.12
C ALA A 54 12.78 20.07 5.26
N GLY A 55 11.61 19.82 5.90
CA GLY A 55 10.33 19.67 5.23
C GLY A 55 10.03 18.24 4.72
N GLU A 56 10.98 17.30 4.72
CA GLU A 56 10.74 15.93 4.23
C GLU A 56 9.56 15.24 4.91
N HIS A 57 9.53 15.30 6.23
CA HIS A 57 8.45 14.70 7.02
C HIS A 57 7.15 15.51 6.92
N GLU A 58 7.23 16.84 6.94
CA GLU A 58 6.09 17.75 6.90
C GLU A 58 5.28 17.59 5.60
N PHE A 59 5.98 17.48 4.47
CA PHE A 59 5.34 17.38 3.15
C PHE A 59 5.16 15.95 2.66
N ARG A 60 5.34 14.94 3.51
CA ARG A 60 5.09 13.54 3.17
C ARG A 60 3.62 13.33 2.80
N GLY A 61 3.38 12.88 1.56
CA GLY A 61 2.03 12.76 0.97
C GLY A 61 1.45 14.08 0.43
N HIS A 62 2.14 15.21 0.64
CA HIS A 62 1.73 16.54 0.15
C HIS A 62 2.79 17.18 -0.77
N GLY A 63 3.48 16.37 -1.55
CA GLY A 63 4.55 16.80 -2.46
C GLY A 63 5.83 15.98 -2.30
N VAL A 64 6.12 15.42 -1.10
CA VAL A 64 7.17 14.43 -0.91
C VAL A 64 6.58 13.04 -0.96
N ALA A 65 7.12 12.16 -1.83
CA ALA A 65 6.65 10.81 -2.11
C ALA A 65 7.80 9.80 -2.12
N TYR A 66 7.47 8.53 -1.93
CA TYR A 66 8.43 7.42 -1.88
C TYR A 66 8.08 6.26 -2.82
N CYS A 67 7.07 6.43 -3.66
CA CYS A 67 6.58 5.40 -4.60
C CYS A 67 6.14 6.07 -5.91
N ALA A 68 6.88 5.89 -7.00
CA ALA A 68 6.51 6.48 -8.29
C ALA A 68 5.21 5.87 -8.85
N THR A 69 5.06 4.56 -8.74
CA THR A 69 3.86 3.84 -9.21
C THR A 69 2.60 4.24 -8.44
N CYS A 70 2.73 4.62 -7.16
CA CYS A 70 1.60 5.01 -6.32
C CYS A 70 1.19 6.46 -6.53
N ASP A 71 2.20 7.35 -6.64
CA ASP A 71 2.01 8.80 -6.49
C ASP A 71 2.33 9.58 -7.77
N GLY A 72 2.96 8.96 -8.79
CA GLY A 72 3.45 9.66 -9.97
C GLY A 72 2.36 10.41 -10.74
N GLU A 73 1.17 9.83 -10.85
CA GLU A 73 0.04 10.44 -11.56
C GLU A 73 -0.45 11.75 -10.92
N PHE A 74 -0.29 11.93 -9.60
CA PHE A 74 -0.65 13.19 -8.93
C PHE A 74 0.18 14.39 -9.38
N PHE A 75 1.31 14.14 -10.02
CA PHE A 75 2.23 15.15 -10.55
C PHE A 75 2.20 15.27 -12.07
N ALA A 76 1.11 14.82 -12.71
CA ALA A 76 0.96 14.93 -14.15
C ALA A 76 1.10 16.38 -14.62
N GLY A 77 1.98 16.59 -15.61
CA GLY A 77 2.29 17.91 -16.18
C GLY A 77 3.12 18.83 -15.28
N ARG A 78 3.60 18.39 -14.11
CA ARG A 78 4.41 19.17 -13.16
C ARG A 78 5.88 18.80 -13.23
N GLU A 79 6.73 19.69 -12.72
CA GLU A 79 8.14 19.38 -12.46
C GLU A 79 8.25 18.35 -11.31
N VAL A 80 9.12 17.36 -11.52
CA VAL A 80 9.40 16.32 -10.52
C VAL A 80 10.89 16.26 -10.23
N PHE A 81 11.24 16.21 -8.96
CA PHE A 81 12.59 15.97 -8.48
C PHE A 81 12.70 14.56 -7.91
N VAL A 82 13.72 13.83 -8.33
CA VAL A 82 14.07 12.51 -7.80
C VAL A 82 15.34 12.62 -6.96
N VAL A 83 15.27 12.21 -5.70
CA VAL A 83 16.38 12.23 -4.77
C VAL A 83 16.93 10.81 -4.63
N GLY A 84 18.12 10.56 -5.14
CA GLY A 84 18.76 9.25 -5.09
C GLY A 84 19.66 8.99 -6.29
N GLY A 85 20.56 8.01 -6.16
CA GLY A 85 21.50 7.61 -7.22
C GLY A 85 21.65 6.10 -7.35
N GLY A 86 20.70 5.33 -6.79
CA GLY A 86 20.67 3.88 -6.91
C GLY A 86 19.80 3.38 -8.06
N PHE A 87 19.67 2.06 -8.16
CA PHE A 87 18.85 1.39 -9.17
C PHE A 87 17.40 1.92 -9.20
N SER A 88 16.74 1.98 -8.04
CA SER A 88 15.35 2.47 -7.96
C SER A 88 15.23 3.93 -8.41
N ALA A 89 16.17 4.80 -8.02
CA ALA A 89 16.15 6.20 -8.46
C ALA A 89 16.26 6.31 -9.99
N ALA A 90 17.10 5.49 -10.62
CA ALA A 90 17.26 5.46 -12.06
C ALA A 90 16.01 4.92 -12.79
N GLU A 91 15.49 3.78 -12.37
CA GLU A 91 14.30 3.16 -12.98
C GLU A 91 13.06 4.03 -12.82
N GLU A 92 12.80 4.48 -11.57
CA GLU A 92 11.60 5.25 -11.25
C GLU A 92 11.63 6.66 -11.85
N SER A 93 12.81 7.26 -12.08
CA SER A 93 12.90 8.54 -12.78
C SER A 93 12.46 8.42 -14.24
N VAL A 94 12.81 7.33 -14.93
CA VAL A 94 12.31 7.05 -16.29
C VAL A 94 10.80 6.80 -16.26
N PHE A 95 10.30 6.04 -15.28
CA PHE A 95 8.86 5.81 -15.14
C PHE A 95 8.08 7.12 -14.94
N LEU A 96 8.58 8.04 -14.11
CA LEU A 96 7.94 9.33 -13.81
C LEU A 96 7.81 10.24 -15.04
N THR A 97 8.64 10.09 -16.07
CA THR A 97 8.50 10.86 -17.32
C THR A 97 7.21 10.58 -18.09
N LYS A 98 6.47 9.51 -17.73
CA LYS A 98 5.13 9.24 -18.29
C LYS A 98 4.09 10.26 -17.82
N TYR A 99 4.32 10.91 -16.71
CA TYR A 99 3.40 11.82 -16.07
C TYR A 99 3.95 13.24 -15.96
N ALA A 100 5.17 13.37 -15.46
CA ALA A 100 5.81 14.67 -15.23
C ALA A 100 6.11 15.41 -16.53
N SER A 101 6.04 16.72 -16.50
CA SER A 101 6.51 17.58 -17.60
C SER A 101 8.03 17.45 -17.80
N HIS A 102 8.75 17.35 -16.68
CA HIS A 102 10.20 17.16 -16.65
C HIS A 102 10.61 16.51 -15.33
N VAL A 103 11.72 15.77 -15.33
CA VAL A 103 12.27 15.11 -14.15
C VAL A 103 13.71 15.57 -13.91
N THR A 104 14.01 16.10 -12.73
CA THR A 104 15.38 16.40 -12.31
C THR A 104 15.84 15.38 -11.27
N VAL A 105 16.90 14.63 -11.58
CA VAL A 105 17.46 13.62 -10.66
C VAL A 105 18.64 14.24 -9.89
N LEU A 106 18.54 14.27 -8.58
CA LEU A 106 19.58 14.77 -7.66
C LEU A 106 20.39 13.59 -7.10
N VAL A 107 21.57 13.40 -7.64
CA VAL A 107 22.51 12.32 -7.27
C VAL A 107 23.59 12.89 -6.37
N ARG A 108 23.74 12.35 -5.15
CA ARG A 108 24.76 12.83 -4.19
C ARG A 108 26.21 12.52 -4.63
N GLY A 109 26.39 11.44 -5.37
CA GLY A 109 27.71 11.02 -5.86
C GLY A 109 28.03 11.57 -7.25
N ASP A 110 29.12 11.07 -7.79
CA ASP A 110 29.68 11.37 -9.12
C ASP A 110 29.03 10.59 -10.26
N ASP A 111 28.29 9.52 -9.94
CA ASP A 111 27.51 8.74 -10.91
C ASP A 111 26.42 7.91 -10.19
N PHE A 112 25.55 7.26 -10.98
CA PHE A 112 24.60 6.27 -10.49
C PHE A 112 25.30 5.00 -9.98
N LYS A 113 24.76 4.44 -8.89
CA LYS A 113 25.20 3.15 -8.32
C LYS A 113 24.24 2.02 -8.79
N CYS A 114 24.19 1.82 -10.10
CA CYS A 114 23.37 0.77 -10.72
C CYS A 114 24.06 0.24 -11.98
N ALA A 115 23.43 -0.72 -12.67
CA ALA A 115 23.92 -1.22 -13.93
C ALA A 115 24.03 -0.10 -14.98
N ALA A 116 25.08 -0.13 -15.79
CA ALA A 116 25.36 0.91 -16.80
C ALA A 116 24.17 1.11 -17.77
N ALA A 117 23.50 0.03 -18.17
CA ALA A 117 22.33 0.10 -19.05
C ALA A 117 21.15 0.87 -18.41
N THR A 118 20.95 0.71 -17.11
CA THR A 118 19.89 1.46 -16.37
C THR A 118 20.26 2.95 -16.25
N ALA A 119 21.52 3.25 -15.92
CA ALA A 119 22.00 4.64 -15.87
C ALA A 119 21.93 5.33 -17.24
N GLU A 120 22.26 4.61 -18.34
CA GLU A 120 22.18 5.13 -19.70
C GLU A 120 20.73 5.47 -20.09
N GLY A 121 19.75 4.69 -19.66
CA GLY A 121 18.34 4.97 -19.88
C GLY A 121 17.91 6.32 -19.29
N VAL A 122 18.48 6.72 -18.15
CA VAL A 122 18.26 8.03 -17.54
C VAL A 122 19.00 9.12 -18.31
N LYS A 123 20.31 8.93 -18.56
CA LYS A 123 21.20 9.93 -19.16
C LYS A 123 20.81 10.29 -20.59
N SER A 124 20.22 9.35 -21.33
CA SER A 124 19.77 9.55 -22.71
C SER A 124 18.32 10.04 -22.84
N ASN A 125 17.57 10.12 -21.74
CA ASN A 125 16.17 10.53 -21.80
C ASN A 125 16.06 12.06 -21.89
N PRO A 126 15.45 12.62 -22.95
CA PRO A 126 15.36 14.07 -23.14
C PRO A 126 14.48 14.81 -22.14
N HIS A 127 13.67 14.07 -21.35
CA HIS A 127 12.82 14.62 -20.30
C HIS A 127 13.45 14.50 -18.90
N ILE A 128 14.74 14.10 -18.83
CA ILE A 128 15.45 13.94 -17.56
C ILE A 128 16.73 14.76 -17.54
N ASP A 129 16.88 15.61 -16.52
CA ASP A 129 18.14 16.24 -16.17
C ASP A 129 18.77 15.53 -14.96
N VAL A 130 20.06 15.23 -15.03
CA VAL A 130 20.80 14.64 -13.90
C VAL A 130 21.73 15.69 -13.31
N ARG A 131 21.63 15.91 -12.00
CA ARG A 131 22.51 16.77 -11.21
C ARG A 131 23.32 15.91 -10.26
N TYR A 132 24.58 15.72 -10.57
CA TYR A 132 25.51 15.01 -9.71
C TYR A 132 25.97 15.90 -8.55
N HIS A 133 26.63 15.32 -7.54
CA HIS A 133 27.13 16.00 -6.35
C HIS A 133 26.04 16.84 -5.64
N SER A 134 24.78 16.48 -5.82
CA SER A 134 23.63 17.27 -5.37
C SER A 134 23.04 16.69 -4.10
N GLN A 135 22.99 17.49 -3.03
CA GLN A 135 22.39 17.15 -1.75
C GLN A 135 21.20 18.06 -1.48
N VAL A 136 20.01 17.46 -1.33
CA VAL A 136 18.81 18.22 -0.95
C VAL A 136 18.96 18.71 0.49
N GLU A 137 18.61 19.98 0.71
CA GLU A 137 18.67 20.63 2.01
C GLU A 137 17.28 20.93 2.57
N ALA A 138 16.35 21.35 1.71
CA ALA A 138 15.00 21.68 2.15
C ALA A 138 13.98 21.61 1.02
N VAL A 139 12.73 21.35 1.42
CA VAL A 139 11.55 21.65 0.64
C VAL A 139 10.64 22.62 1.41
N GLU A 140 9.96 23.48 0.70
CA GLU A 140 9.12 24.55 1.28
C GLU A 140 7.84 24.67 0.46
N GLY A 141 6.74 25.07 1.09
CA GLY A 141 5.45 25.25 0.45
C GLY A 141 4.36 25.65 1.44
N ASP A 142 3.14 25.51 1.01
CA ASP A 142 1.94 25.68 1.84
C ASP A 142 1.22 24.30 1.99
N ASP A 143 0.13 24.07 1.27
CA ASP A 143 -0.56 22.78 1.23
C ASP A 143 0.20 21.71 0.42
N THR A 144 1.18 22.10 -0.39
CA THR A 144 2.02 21.22 -1.20
C THR A 144 3.42 21.82 -1.34
N VAL A 145 4.38 20.99 -1.72
CA VAL A 145 5.74 21.47 -2.01
C VAL A 145 5.72 22.37 -3.25
N ARG A 146 6.28 23.59 -3.11
CA ARG A 146 6.45 24.56 -4.22
C ARG A 146 7.91 24.89 -4.49
N THR A 147 8.77 24.71 -3.50
CA THR A 147 10.19 25.04 -3.59
C THR A 147 11.02 23.86 -3.14
N ILE A 148 12.10 23.57 -3.87
CA ILE A 148 13.16 22.70 -3.43
C ILE A 148 14.50 23.44 -3.44
N ARG A 149 15.33 23.21 -2.42
CA ARG A 149 16.70 23.70 -2.34
C ARG A 149 17.68 22.54 -2.20
N TRP A 150 18.75 22.62 -2.96
CA TRP A 150 19.85 21.66 -2.88
C TRP A 150 21.19 22.36 -3.03
N ARG A 151 22.23 21.72 -2.57
CA ARG A 151 23.60 22.21 -2.65
C ARG A 151 24.46 21.26 -3.49
N ASP A 152 25.29 21.83 -4.34
CA ASP A 152 26.40 21.12 -4.93
C ASP A 152 27.47 20.89 -3.87
N THR A 153 27.82 19.60 -3.61
CA THR A 153 28.74 19.20 -2.52
C THR A 153 30.21 19.41 -2.87
N GLU A 154 30.55 19.62 -4.14
CA GLU A 154 31.92 19.93 -4.59
C GLU A 154 32.21 21.42 -4.59
N THR A 155 31.28 22.21 -5.14
CA THR A 155 31.47 23.67 -5.29
C THR A 155 30.92 24.45 -4.11
N GLY A 156 29.98 23.87 -3.33
CA GLY A 156 29.26 24.54 -2.27
C GLY A 156 28.14 25.48 -2.79
N GLU A 157 27.89 25.49 -4.10
CA GLU A 157 26.85 26.34 -4.72
C GLU A 157 25.47 25.90 -4.28
N GLU A 158 24.64 26.85 -3.89
CA GLU A 158 23.23 26.62 -3.53
C GLU A 158 22.34 26.82 -4.74
N HIS A 159 21.44 25.89 -4.97
CA HIS A 159 20.45 25.92 -6.03
C HIS A 159 19.04 25.93 -5.45
N ARG A 160 18.13 26.56 -6.18
CA ARG A 160 16.72 26.65 -5.81
C ARG A 160 15.85 26.53 -7.05
N PHE A 161 14.77 25.77 -6.94
CA PHE A 161 13.69 25.74 -7.92
C PHE A 161 12.36 26.08 -7.23
N HIS A 162 11.48 26.79 -7.93
CA HIS A 162 10.16 27.17 -7.44
C HIS A 162 9.13 27.10 -8.56
N ALA A 163 7.95 26.54 -8.25
CA ALA A 163 6.79 26.55 -9.13
C ALA A 163 5.51 26.79 -8.31
N ASP A 164 4.69 27.74 -8.75
CA ASP A 164 3.44 28.12 -8.07
C ASP A 164 2.40 26.99 -8.09
N GLU A 165 2.38 26.18 -9.14
CA GLU A 165 1.50 25.00 -9.30
C GLU A 165 1.90 23.80 -8.42
N GLY A 166 3.05 23.90 -7.75
CA GLY A 166 3.61 22.83 -6.94
C GLY A 166 4.47 21.84 -7.73
N ILE A 167 5.33 21.14 -7.01
CA ILE A 167 6.28 20.15 -7.54
C ILE A 167 6.15 18.81 -6.82
N GLY A 168 6.63 17.73 -7.47
CA GLY A 168 6.83 16.43 -6.82
C GLY A 168 8.29 16.23 -6.42
N VAL A 169 8.51 15.70 -5.22
CA VAL A 169 9.84 15.30 -4.75
C VAL A 169 9.79 13.83 -4.34
N PHE A 170 10.39 12.96 -5.15
CA PHE A 170 10.41 11.52 -4.95
C PHE A 170 11.75 11.09 -4.33
N VAL A 171 11.69 10.42 -3.18
CA VAL A 171 12.88 10.02 -2.43
C VAL A 171 13.13 8.52 -2.61
N PHE A 172 14.19 8.17 -3.35
CA PHE A 172 14.57 6.78 -3.64
C PHE A 172 15.99 6.48 -3.14
N VAL A 173 16.15 6.51 -1.82
CA VAL A 173 17.43 6.21 -1.13
C VAL A 173 17.43 4.83 -0.47
N GLY A 174 16.49 3.97 -0.87
CA GLY A 174 16.33 2.61 -0.40
C GLY A 174 15.25 2.47 0.68
N TYR A 175 15.06 1.22 1.11
CA TYR A 175 14.11 0.83 2.15
C TYR A 175 14.84 0.21 3.33
N ALA A 176 14.24 0.28 4.51
CA ALA A 176 14.68 -0.41 5.71
C ALA A 176 13.61 -1.46 6.07
N PRO A 177 13.87 -2.76 5.87
CA PRO A 177 12.98 -3.81 6.34
C PRO A 177 13.01 -3.90 7.87
N ALA A 178 11.84 -4.11 8.49
CA ALA A 178 11.72 -4.21 9.95
C ALA A 178 12.02 -5.66 10.40
N THR A 179 13.28 -5.99 10.55
CA THR A 179 13.79 -7.34 10.83
C THR A 179 14.44 -7.49 12.20
N GLU A 180 14.42 -6.47 13.02
CA GLU A 180 15.11 -6.42 14.32
C GLU A 180 14.69 -7.59 15.25
N LEU A 181 13.43 -7.99 15.20
CA LEU A 181 12.89 -9.07 16.02
C LEU A 181 13.36 -10.47 15.60
N VAL A 182 13.88 -10.63 14.39
CA VAL A 182 14.19 -11.94 13.80
C VAL A 182 15.62 -12.07 13.29
N SER A 183 16.45 -11.06 13.42
CA SER A 183 17.84 -11.04 12.93
C SER A 183 18.68 -12.21 13.43
N ASP A 184 18.41 -12.70 14.65
CA ASP A 184 19.11 -13.84 15.24
C ASP A 184 18.52 -15.20 14.83
N PHE A 185 17.36 -15.24 14.22
CA PHE A 185 16.60 -16.45 13.94
C PHE A 185 16.36 -16.72 12.45
N ALA A 186 16.40 -15.67 11.61
CA ALA A 186 16.17 -15.77 10.18
C ALA A 186 17.44 -15.43 9.40
N LYS A 187 17.61 -16.04 8.23
CA LYS A 187 18.62 -15.59 7.28
C LYS A 187 18.17 -14.27 6.67
N ILE A 188 19.05 -13.30 6.65
CA ILE A 188 18.84 -11.95 6.14
C ILE A 188 19.83 -11.70 5.01
N ASP A 189 19.38 -11.03 3.93
CA ASP A 189 20.28 -10.65 2.83
C ASP A 189 21.13 -9.41 3.18
N GLU A 190 21.98 -9.01 2.27
CA GLU A 190 22.89 -7.85 2.44
C GLU A 190 22.13 -6.52 2.59
N GLN A 191 20.88 -6.45 2.14
CA GLN A 191 20.02 -5.26 2.26
C GLN A 191 19.16 -5.27 3.53
N GLY A 192 19.18 -6.37 4.31
CA GLY A 192 18.45 -6.52 5.55
C GLY A 192 17.11 -7.26 5.42
N TYR A 193 16.74 -7.79 4.24
CA TYR A 193 15.47 -8.49 4.01
C TYR A 193 15.53 -9.96 4.42
N VAL A 194 14.41 -10.48 4.93
CA VAL A 194 14.27 -11.89 5.30
C VAL A 194 14.28 -12.78 4.05
N ILE A 195 15.14 -13.78 4.04
CA ILE A 195 15.19 -14.83 3.03
C ILE A 195 14.23 -15.93 3.42
N THR A 196 13.28 -16.25 2.53
CA THR A 196 12.31 -17.35 2.69
C THR A 196 12.42 -18.32 1.53
N ASP A 197 11.94 -19.54 1.74
CA ASP A 197 11.72 -20.51 0.66
C ASP A 197 10.42 -20.21 -0.14
N ALA A 198 10.09 -21.11 -1.08
CA ALA A 198 8.86 -20.99 -1.87
C ALA A 198 7.57 -21.11 -1.04
N HIS A 199 7.65 -21.71 0.15
CA HIS A 199 6.56 -21.88 1.11
C HIS A 199 6.49 -20.76 2.14
N ARG A 200 7.30 -19.68 1.94
CA ARG A 200 7.41 -18.55 2.86
C ARG A 200 7.95 -18.90 4.25
N GLN A 201 8.57 -20.07 4.39
CA GLN A 201 9.23 -20.46 5.62
C GLN A 201 10.66 -19.91 5.65
N THR A 202 11.09 -19.43 6.82
CA THR A 202 12.49 -19.05 7.06
C THR A 202 13.35 -20.30 7.32
N ALA A 203 14.65 -20.12 7.54
CA ALA A 203 15.53 -21.22 7.94
C ALA A 203 15.14 -21.83 9.30
N THR A 204 14.36 -21.11 10.12
CA THR A 204 13.90 -21.57 11.43
C THR A 204 12.51 -22.21 11.30
N PRO A 205 12.36 -23.51 11.64
CA PRO A 205 11.07 -24.19 11.52
C PRO A 205 9.97 -23.51 12.32
N GLY A 206 8.83 -23.25 11.68
CA GLY A 206 7.66 -22.60 12.28
C GLY A 206 7.75 -21.06 12.33
N LEU A 207 8.84 -20.46 11.87
CA LEU A 207 8.94 -19.04 11.62
C LEU A 207 8.76 -18.77 10.13
N PHE A 208 7.72 -18.04 9.79
CA PHE A 208 7.36 -17.62 8.43
C PHE A 208 7.50 -16.12 8.27
N ALA A 209 7.67 -15.64 7.04
CA ALA A 209 7.68 -14.23 6.74
C ALA A 209 6.98 -13.94 5.40
N ALA A 210 6.23 -12.84 5.34
CA ALA A 210 5.54 -12.40 4.14
C ALA A 210 5.47 -10.88 4.05
N GLY A 211 5.22 -10.37 2.86
CA GLY A 211 5.15 -8.93 2.61
C GLY A 211 6.52 -8.29 2.41
N ASP A 212 6.58 -7.00 2.59
CA ASP A 212 7.72 -6.18 2.19
C ASP A 212 8.99 -6.39 3.03
N VAL A 213 8.89 -7.11 4.13
CA VAL A 213 10.04 -7.55 4.94
C VAL A 213 10.89 -8.62 4.26
N CYS A 214 10.35 -9.29 3.22
CA CYS A 214 11.03 -10.38 2.51
C CYS A 214 11.78 -9.89 1.27
N VAL A 215 12.78 -10.69 0.85
CA VAL A 215 13.45 -10.52 -0.45
C VAL A 215 12.43 -10.69 -1.57
N LYS A 216 12.25 -9.66 -2.39
CA LYS A 216 11.34 -9.66 -3.55
C LYS A 216 11.65 -8.53 -4.53
N PRO A 217 11.28 -8.68 -5.82
CA PRO A 217 11.49 -7.63 -6.81
C PRO A 217 10.46 -6.50 -6.73
N LEU A 218 9.22 -6.78 -6.27
CA LEU A 218 8.12 -5.81 -6.26
C LEU A 218 7.46 -5.74 -4.89
N ARG A 219 7.37 -4.52 -4.32
CA ARG A 219 6.73 -4.22 -3.04
C ARG A 219 5.43 -3.47 -3.28
N GLN A 220 4.34 -4.21 -3.32
CA GLN A 220 2.98 -3.71 -3.50
C GLN A 220 2.01 -4.47 -2.60
N VAL A 221 0.87 -3.85 -2.27
CA VAL A 221 -0.18 -4.50 -1.46
C VAL A 221 -0.62 -5.83 -2.07
N ALA A 222 -0.78 -5.89 -3.40
CA ALA A 222 -1.18 -7.11 -4.09
C ALA A 222 -0.18 -8.26 -3.89
N THR A 223 1.14 -7.98 -3.95
CA THR A 223 2.16 -9.01 -3.71
C THR A 223 2.19 -9.45 -2.25
N ALA A 224 2.03 -8.52 -1.31
CA ALA A 224 1.97 -8.84 0.13
C ALA A 224 0.75 -9.72 0.47
N VAL A 225 -0.43 -9.42 -0.11
CA VAL A 225 -1.66 -10.21 0.07
C VAL A 225 -1.50 -11.62 -0.52
N GLY A 226 -0.94 -11.75 -1.73
CA GLY A 226 -0.70 -13.05 -2.35
C GLY A 226 0.28 -13.92 -1.55
N GLU A 227 1.35 -13.32 -1.03
CA GLU A 227 2.29 -14.01 -0.13
C GLU A 227 1.64 -14.41 1.19
N ALA A 228 0.83 -13.54 1.80
CA ALA A 228 0.11 -13.85 3.03
C ALA A 228 -0.84 -15.04 2.86
N ALA A 229 -1.55 -15.13 1.72
CA ALA A 229 -2.41 -16.27 1.42
C ALA A 229 -1.62 -17.58 1.30
N THR A 230 -0.50 -17.57 0.59
CA THR A 230 0.41 -18.71 0.52
C THR A 230 0.90 -19.12 1.91
N THR A 231 1.37 -18.13 2.68
CA THR A 231 1.90 -18.36 4.03
C THR A 231 0.86 -18.95 4.96
N ALA A 232 -0.37 -18.44 4.95
CA ALA A 232 -1.45 -18.95 5.80
C ALA A 232 -1.71 -20.44 5.55
N THR A 233 -1.74 -20.87 4.27
CA THR A 233 -1.92 -22.26 3.89
C THR A 233 -0.74 -23.14 4.35
N GLU A 234 0.48 -22.68 4.21
CA GLU A 234 1.67 -23.42 4.64
C GLU A 234 1.80 -23.49 6.17
N MET A 235 1.42 -22.41 6.87
CA MET A 235 1.35 -22.40 8.33
C MET A 235 0.33 -23.41 8.87
N GLU A 236 -0.84 -23.53 8.24
CA GLU A 236 -1.84 -24.54 8.61
C GLU A 236 -1.26 -25.96 8.50
N ARG A 237 -0.59 -26.27 7.38
CA ARG A 237 0.09 -27.56 7.18
C ARG A 237 1.17 -27.81 8.23
N TYR A 238 2.00 -26.82 8.50
CA TYR A 238 3.05 -26.90 9.52
C TYR A 238 2.47 -27.15 10.91
N ILE A 239 1.43 -26.39 11.31
CA ILE A 239 0.79 -26.51 12.62
C ILE A 239 0.21 -27.92 12.80
N LYS A 240 -0.44 -28.47 11.79
CA LYS A 240 -0.99 -29.81 11.84
C LYS A 240 0.10 -30.86 12.10
N LEU A 241 1.22 -30.78 11.37
CA LEU A 241 2.36 -31.67 11.59
C LEU A 241 3.03 -31.47 12.96
N ALA A 242 3.08 -30.24 13.46
CA ALA A 242 3.63 -29.93 14.78
C ALA A 242 2.74 -30.49 15.91
N GLN A 243 1.42 -30.40 15.76
CA GLN A 243 0.45 -31.02 16.68
C GLN A 243 0.59 -32.53 16.74
N ASP A 244 0.74 -33.18 15.57
CA ASP A 244 0.94 -34.64 15.50
C ASP A 244 2.23 -35.04 16.22
N ARG A 245 3.34 -34.32 16.03
CA ARG A 245 4.61 -34.56 16.72
C ARG A 245 4.52 -34.37 18.23
N ALA A 246 3.75 -33.38 18.69
CA ALA A 246 3.54 -33.10 20.09
C ALA A 246 2.56 -34.09 20.80
N GLY A 247 2.02 -35.07 20.10
CA GLY A 247 0.98 -35.96 20.61
C GLY A 247 -0.37 -35.28 20.86
N ARG A 248 -0.57 -34.12 20.28
CA ARG A 248 -1.77 -33.26 20.36
C ARG A 248 -2.66 -33.38 19.12
N ALA A 249 -2.51 -34.49 18.36
CA ALA A 249 -3.35 -34.82 17.24
C ALA A 249 -4.82 -34.83 17.65
N GLY A 250 -5.62 -33.91 17.06
CA GLY A 250 -7.04 -33.78 17.39
C GLY A 250 -7.38 -32.78 18.48
N GLU A 251 -6.42 -32.12 19.13
CA GLU A 251 -6.68 -30.84 19.79
C GLU A 251 -7.00 -29.81 18.73
N GLN A 252 -8.15 -29.94 18.09
CA GLN A 252 -8.77 -28.79 17.47
C GLN A 252 -8.95 -27.79 18.60
N ARG A 253 -8.41 -26.60 18.43
CA ARG A 253 -8.81 -25.47 19.25
C ARG A 253 -10.32 -25.57 19.31
N ALA A 254 -10.86 -25.87 20.52
CA ALA A 254 -12.29 -25.91 20.75
C ALA A 254 -12.78 -24.52 20.36
N THR A 255 -13.31 -24.49 19.22
CA THR A 255 -13.37 -23.32 18.37
C THR A 255 -14.41 -22.41 18.97
N ARG A 256 -14.06 -21.21 19.15
CA ARG A 256 -14.95 -20.06 19.14
C ARG A 256 -15.95 -20.06 17.97
N VAL A 257 -15.80 -20.91 16.98
CA VAL A 257 -16.84 -21.23 15.98
C VAL A 257 -18.13 -21.73 16.65
N GLN A 258 -18.09 -22.42 17.82
CA GLN A 258 -19.31 -22.76 18.54
C GLN A 258 -19.90 -21.57 19.33
N ALA A 259 -19.11 -20.59 19.72
CA ALA A 259 -19.62 -19.36 20.34
C ALA A 259 -20.26 -18.42 19.30
N ALA A 260 -19.86 -18.50 18.04
CA ALA A 260 -20.53 -17.79 16.95
C ALA A 260 -21.82 -18.46 16.47
N SER A 261 -22.07 -19.73 16.88
CA SER A 261 -23.25 -20.49 16.44
C SER A 261 -24.38 -20.58 17.47
N THR A 262 -24.19 -20.08 18.70
CA THR A 262 -25.22 -20.18 19.77
C THR A 262 -25.81 -18.88 20.25
N ASP A 263 -25.19 -17.76 19.98
CA ASP A 263 -25.92 -16.51 19.91
C ASP A 263 -26.17 -16.23 18.43
N PRO A 264 -27.41 -16.14 17.98
CA PRO A 264 -27.65 -15.43 16.76
C PRO A 264 -27.08 -14.05 17.04
N VAL A 265 -25.90 -13.74 16.44
CA VAL A 265 -25.58 -12.34 16.15
C VAL A 265 -26.88 -11.89 15.52
N LYS A 266 -27.64 -11.11 16.31
CA LYS A 266 -28.94 -10.69 15.89
C LYS A 266 -28.71 -10.16 14.50
N ALA A 267 -29.32 -10.80 13.52
CA ALA A 267 -29.38 -10.31 12.15
C ALA A 267 -29.79 -8.83 12.15
N ASP A 268 -30.31 -8.37 13.26
CA ASP A 268 -30.69 -7.01 13.59
C ASP A 268 -29.53 -5.99 13.64
N THR A 269 -28.28 -6.34 13.96
CA THR A 269 -27.19 -5.32 13.99
C THR A 269 -26.55 -5.09 12.61
N VAL A 270 -26.54 -6.11 11.76
CA VAL A 270 -26.15 -5.94 10.35
C VAL A 270 -27.35 -5.36 9.59
N SER A 271 -28.58 -5.82 9.91
CA SER A 271 -29.81 -5.29 9.33
C SER A 271 -30.13 -3.86 9.81
N ASP A 272 -29.77 -3.47 11.04
CA ASP A 272 -29.96 -2.10 11.53
C ASP A 272 -28.97 -1.12 10.91
N ALA A 273 -27.74 -1.51 10.64
CA ALA A 273 -26.80 -0.69 9.86
C ALA A 273 -27.24 -0.60 8.38
N ALA A 274 -27.59 -1.73 7.79
CA ALA A 274 -28.14 -1.79 6.42
C ALA A 274 -29.50 -1.10 6.32
N ARG A 275 -30.36 -1.19 7.35
CA ARG A 275 -31.65 -0.51 7.41
C ARG A 275 -31.50 0.99 7.63
N LYS A 276 -30.57 1.44 8.46
CA LYS A 276 -30.21 2.86 8.58
C LYS A 276 -29.62 3.41 7.28
N MET A 277 -28.83 2.60 6.54
CA MET A 277 -28.33 2.97 5.21
C MET A 277 -29.47 3.06 4.15
N ARG A 278 -30.52 2.24 4.27
CA ARG A 278 -31.66 2.27 3.36
C ARG A 278 -32.63 3.44 3.59
N GLU A 279 -32.68 3.93 4.83
CA GLU A 279 -33.58 5.01 5.26
C GLU A 279 -32.89 6.38 5.26
N ALA A 280 -31.54 6.42 5.11
CA ALA A 280 -30.81 7.66 5.06
C ALA A 280 -31.01 8.36 3.70
N PRO A 281 -31.35 9.66 3.68
CA PRO A 281 -31.28 10.45 2.44
C PRO A 281 -29.90 10.29 1.80
N ALA A 282 -29.82 10.31 0.47
CA ALA A 282 -28.57 10.09 -0.28
C ALA A 282 -27.37 10.95 0.20
N GLY A 283 -27.64 12.02 0.95
CA GLY A 283 -26.62 12.89 1.57
C GLY A 283 -26.10 12.47 2.95
N GLU A 284 -26.62 11.40 3.58
CA GLU A 284 -26.19 10.94 4.91
C GLU A 284 -25.41 9.62 4.91
N LEU A 285 -25.15 9.05 3.75
CA LEU A 285 -24.41 7.79 3.58
C LEU A 285 -22.92 7.90 4.00
N PHE A 286 -22.38 9.09 3.91
CA PHE A 286 -20.98 9.37 4.26
C PHE A 286 -20.94 10.33 5.45
N ASP A 287 -20.08 10.04 6.43
CA ASP A 287 -19.80 10.97 7.51
C ASP A 287 -19.06 12.23 7.01
N ALA A 288 -18.92 13.24 7.87
CA ALA A 288 -18.36 14.54 7.49
C ALA A 288 -16.90 14.41 7.00
N ASP A 289 -16.12 13.54 7.61
CA ASP A 289 -14.71 13.33 7.25
C ASP A 289 -14.59 12.62 5.90
N THR A 290 -15.40 11.60 5.66
CA THR A 290 -15.46 10.90 4.36
C THR A 290 -15.95 11.83 3.24
N ARG A 291 -16.92 12.70 3.51
CA ARG A 291 -17.36 13.72 2.53
C ARG A 291 -16.24 14.69 2.18
N ALA A 292 -15.52 15.21 3.16
CA ALA A 292 -14.40 16.11 2.92
C ALA A 292 -13.29 15.45 2.07
N GLN A 293 -13.01 14.17 2.32
CA GLN A 293 -12.06 13.41 1.51
C GLN A 293 -12.55 13.19 0.07
N LEU A 294 -13.82 12.83 -0.11
CA LEU A 294 -14.43 12.65 -1.43
C LEU A 294 -14.47 13.96 -2.21
N ASP A 295 -14.85 15.07 -1.57
CA ASP A 295 -14.84 16.40 -2.20
C ASP A 295 -13.44 16.81 -2.65
N ALA A 296 -12.42 16.52 -1.82
CA ALA A 296 -11.02 16.77 -2.18
C ALA A 296 -10.56 15.93 -3.37
N VAL A 297 -11.01 14.68 -3.50
CA VAL A 297 -10.72 13.82 -4.65
C VAL A 297 -11.46 14.33 -5.89
N PHE A 298 -12.76 14.57 -5.79
CA PHE A 298 -13.58 14.99 -6.94
C PHE A 298 -13.18 16.37 -7.48
N SER A 299 -12.77 17.29 -6.61
CA SER A 299 -12.28 18.60 -7.05
C SER A 299 -11.03 18.52 -7.91
N ARG A 300 -10.18 17.49 -7.69
CA ARG A 300 -8.92 17.27 -8.42
C ARG A 300 -9.10 16.45 -9.72
N MET A 301 -10.23 15.81 -9.93
CA MET A 301 -10.48 15.06 -11.16
C MET A 301 -10.47 15.97 -12.38
N ALA A 302 -9.63 15.67 -13.35
CA ALA A 302 -9.56 16.41 -14.62
C ALA A 302 -10.71 16.05 -15.57
N THR A 303 -11.21 14.80 -15.50
CA THR A 303 -12.26 14.26 -16.36
C THR A 303 -13.39 13.69 -15.53
N SER A 304 -14.59 13.65 -16.10
CA SER A 304 -15.75 13.02 -15.49
C SER A 304 -15.66 11.49 -15.62
N VAL A 305 -16.21 10.79 -14.64
CA VAL A 305 -16.27 9.33 -14.58
C VAL A 305 -17.72 8.87 -14.52
N GLN A 306 -18.04 7.85 -15.30
CA GLN A 306 -19.31 7.16 -15.24
C GLN A 306 -19.15 5.83 -14.51
N LEU A 307 -19.94 5.62 -13.47
CA LEU A 307 -20.09 4.34 -12.78
C LEU A 307 -21.20 3.55 -13.46
N GLN A 308 -20.86 2.52 -14.21
CA GLN A 308 -21.84 1.61 -14.80
C GLN A 308 -22.05 0.42 -13.86
N LEU A 309 -23.27 0.28 -13.35
CA LEU A 309 -23.63 -0.75 -12.39
C LEU A 309 -24.26 -1.95 -13.09
N HIS A 310 -23.72 -3.12 -12.81
CA HIS A 310 -24.27 -4.42 -13.19
C HIS A 310 -24.85 -5.06 -11.93
N LEU A 311 -26.17 -5.12 -11.84
CA LEU A 311 -26.89 -5.45 -10.62
C LEU A 311 -27.92 -6.57 -10.86
N ASP A 312 -28.10 -7.41 -9.85
CA ASP A 312 -29.23 -8.29 -9.68
C ASP A 312 -30.28 -7.68 -8.72
N ASP A 313 -31.28 -8.44 -8.32
CA ASP A 313 -32.31 -8.02 -7.36
C ASP A 313 -31.86 -8.22 -5.89
N GLY A 314 -30.61 -8.64 -5.66
CA GLY A 314 -30.07 -8.97 -4.36
C GLY A 314 -29.81 -7.76 -3.44
N GLU A 315 -29.63 -8.05 -2.16
CA GLU A 315 -29.40 -7.04 -1.13
C GLU A 315 -28.09 -6.26 -1.37
N LYS A 316 -27.03 -6.94 -1.84
CA LYS A 316 -25.73 -6.33 -2.18
C LYS A 316 -25.84 -5.35 -3.35
N SER A 317 -26.68 -5.66 -4.33
CA SER A 317 -26.97 -4.79 -5.48
C SER A 317 -27.65 -3.49 -5.07
N GLN A 318 -28.57 -3.57 -4.10
CA GLN A 318 -29.24 -2.38 -3.53
C GLN A 318 -28.25 -1.50 -2.75
N GLU A 319 -27.36 -2.13 -1.98
CA GLU A 319 -26.32 -1.42 -1.24
C GLU A 319 -25.32 -0.73 -2.19
N LEU A 320 -24.84 -1.44 -3.21
CA LEU A 320 -23.91 -0.90 -4.22
C LEU A 320 -24.56 0.27 -4.99
N ARG A 321 -25.82 0.16 -5.34
CA ARG A 321 -26.59 1.25 -5.97
C ARG A 321 -26.63 2.49 -5.07
N ALA A 322 -26.93 2.31 -3.79
CA ALA A 322 -27.00 3.41 -2.84
C ALA A 322 -25.66 4.14 -2.70
N TYR A 323 -24.55 3.40 -2.62
CA TYR A 323 -23.20 3.98 -2.57
C TYR A 323 -22.85 4.76 -3.84
N ALA A 324 -23.09 4.18 -5.01
CA ALA A 324 -22.79 4.84 -6.28
C ALA A 324 -23.61 6.12 -6.46
N GLN A 325 -24.92 6.07 -6.13
CA GLN A 325 -25.78 7.25 -6.15
C GLN A 325 -25.37 8.30 -5.12
N GLY A 326 -24.92 7.87 -3.93
CA GLY A 326 -24.40 8.76 -2.91
C GLY A 326 -23.14 9.50 -3.38
N MET A 327 -22.22 8.82 -4.06
CA MET A 327 -21.03 9.46 -4.65
C MET A 327 -21.39 10.44 -5.77
N ALA A 328 -22.32 10.06 -6.67
CA ALA A 328 -22.78 10.95 -7.73
C ALA A 328 -23.51 12.19 -7.22
N ALA A 329 -24.12 12.12 -6.04
CA ALA A 329 -24.75 13.27 -5.40
C ALA A 329 -23.75 14.28 -4.81
N LEU A 330 -22.49 13.88 -4.62
CA LEU A 330 -21.43 14.75 -4.09
C LEU A 330 -20.66 15.52 -5.19
N SER A 331 -20.75 15.09 -6.46
CA SER A 331 -19.96 15.73 -7.52
C SER A 331 -20.63 15.56 -8.89
N ASP A 332 -20.63 16.61 -9.68
CA ASP A 332 -21.05 16.63 -11.09
C ASP A 332 -20.06 15.88 -12.02
N LYS A 333 -18.89 15.56 -11.50
CA LYS A 333 -17.86 14.76 -12.21
C LYS A 333 -18.08 13.25 -12.10
N VAL A 334 -19.04 12.81 -11.30
CA VAL A 334 -19.39 11.39 -11.13
C VAL A 334 -20.83 11.19 -11.58
N SER A 335 -21.04 10.30 -12.53
CA SER A 335 -22.38 9.90 -12.99
C SER A 335 -22.61 8.40 -12.79
N VAL A 336 -23.86 7.98 -12.69
CA VAL A 336 -24.25 6.56 -12.52
C VAL A 336 -25.16 6.15 -13.66
N SER A 337 -24.87 5.02 -14.28
CA SER A 337 -25.74 4.34 -15.23
C SER A 337 -25.98 2.89 -14.81
N MET A 338 -27.07 2.31 -15.30
CA MET A 338 -27.39 0.89 -15.11
C MET A 338 -27.07 0.14 -16.40
N ALA A 339 -26.33 -0.95 -16.31
CA ALA A 339 -26.16 -1.89 -17.42
C ALA A 339 -27.38 -2.80 -17.51
N ASP A 340 -27.62 -3.32 -18.72
CA ASP A 340 -28.56 -4.43 -18.92
C ASP A 340 -27.83 -5.74 -18.57
N ALA A 341 -28.10 -6.26 -17.39
CA ALA A 341 -27.51 -7.50 -16.88
C ALA A 341 -28.24 -8.77 -17.38
N SER A 342 -29.18 -8.65 -18.31
CA SER A 342 -30.01 -9.75 -18.82
C SER A 342 -29.26 -10.77 -19.68
N GLY A 343 -28.16 -11.30 -19.23
CA GLY A 343 -27.31 -12.28 -19.94
C GLY A 343 -26.03 -12.59 -19.21
N GLU A 344 -25.85 -11.95 -18.06
CA GLU A 344 -24.69 -12.15 -17.21
C GLU A 344 -24.93 -13.29 -16.20
N PRO A 345 -23.91 -14.06 -15.84
CA PRO A 345 -24.05 -15.09 -14.81
C PRO A 345 -24.42 -14.45 -13.46
N GLU A 346 -25.47 -14.93 -12.79
CA GLU A 346 -25.87 -14.45 -11.46
C GLU A 346 -24.73 -14.53 -10.41
N GLU A 347 -23.78 -15.45 -10.60
CA GLU A 347 -22.62 -15.63 -9.71
C GLU A 347 -21.60 -14.49 -9.80
N GLU A 348 -21.63 -13.68 -10.86
CA GLU A 348 -20.72 -12.55 -11.08
C GLU A 348 -21.29 -11.20 -10.60
N LEU A 349 -22.58 -11.12 -10.30
CA LEU A 349 -23.26 -9.89 -9.86
C LEU A 349 -23.25 -9.76 -8.32
N PRO A 350 -23.18 -8.52 -7.77
CA PRO A 350 -23.09 -7.22 -8.45
C PRO A 350 -21.66 -6.74 -8.66
N TYR A 351 -21.42 -5.95 -9.70
CA TYR A 351 -20.14 -5.27 -9.91
C TYR A 351 -20.31 -3.88 -10.54
N VAL A 352 -19.23 -3.09 -10.54
CA VAL A 352 -19.18 -1.72 -11.09
C VAL A 352 -18.08 -1.64 -12.12
N CYS A 353 -18.39 -1.12 -13.31
CA CYS A 353 -17.43 -0.68 -14.30
C CYS A 353 -17.17 0.83 -14.19
N LEU A 354 -15.91 1.21 -14.25
CA LEU A 354 -15.48 2.60 -14.35
C LEU A 354 -15.32 2.95 -15.83
N LEU A 355 -16.12 3.88 -16.32
CA LEU A 355 -16.02 4.38 -17.68
C LEU A 355 -15.56 5.84 -17.64
N TYR A 356 -14.45 6.13 -18.29
CA TYR A 356 -13.96 7.50 -18.44
C TYR A 356 -14.72 8.17 -19.58
N THR A 357 -15.28 9.34 -19.33
CA THR A 357 -16.09 10.10 -20.31
C THR A 357 -15.27 11.10 -21.11
N SER A 358 -13.98 10.86 -21.35
CA SER A 358 -13.19 11.72 -22.24
C SER A 358 -13.02 11.09 -23.60
N ASP A 359 -13.08 11.92 -24.66
CA ASP A 359 -12.85 11.60 -26.09
C ASP A 359 -11.44 11.06 -26.42
N ALA A 360 -10.75 10.45 -25.44
CA ALA A 360 -9.42 9.84 -25.62
C ALA A 360 -9.44 8.49 -26.33
N ALA A 361 -10.58 8.06 -26.87
CA ALA A 361 -10.68 6.82 -27.65
C ALA A 361 -10.29 6.96 -29.13
N ASP A 362 -10.03 8.18 -29.63
CA ASP A 362 -9.71 8.43 -31.03
C ASP A 362 -8.24 8.74 -31.33
N GLU A 363 -7.34 8.63 -30.33
CA GLU A 363 -5.89 8.80 -30.53
C GLU A 363 -5.07 7.57 -30.04
N LEU A 364 -5.38 6.38 -30.57
CA LEU A 364 -4.47 5.21 -30.55
C LEU A 364 -4.35 4.62 -31.92
#